data_166096b0f5bdbeb02c31b27f06d40d36
#
_entry.id   166096b0f5bdbeb02c31b27f06d40d36
#
_cell.length_a   1.000
_cell.length_b   1.000
_cell.length_c   1.000
_cell.angle_alpha   90.00
_cell.angle_beta   90.00
_cell.angle_gamma   90.00
#
_symmetry.space_group_name_H-M   'P 1'
#
loop_
_entity.id
_entity.type
_entity.pdbx_description
1 polymer ?
#
loop_
_entity_poly.entity_id
_entity_poly.type
_entity_poly.pdbx_seq_one_letter_code
_entity_poly.pdbx_strand_id
1 'polypeptide(L)'
;MSKPKEIFLPCLDKEIGAVHPINQVKFDLIKLLTSFGFEVAEGPEIESEEFNFDMLNIPLTHPAREMHDTFYVDGKKKVLRTHTSPVQVRCMLERKGPMAFVSPGKVYRKDDDATHLPMFHQIEGIFIDEDVSFAHLKDLIYKICYSLFGEETKTRFRPSFFPFTEPSAEVDVLFGDQWLEILGCGIVNPKVLNNCEIDTKKYSGLAFGLGIERIAMLKYEVNDIRAVSYTHLTLPTICSV
;
A
#
# COMPACT_ATOMS: atom_id res chain seq x y z
N MET A 1 16.14 -56.29 28.30
CA MET A 1 16.97 -55.11 27.95
C MET A 1 16.26 -54.33 26.87
N SER A 2 15.65 -53.22 27.20
CA SER A 2 15.01 -52.33 26.23
C SER A 2 16.10 -51.57 25.47
N LYS A 3 16.03 -51.57 24.13
CA LYS A 3 16.92 -50.78 23.30
C LYS A 3 16.76 -49.30 23.70
N PRO A 4 17.86 -48.52 23.83
CA PRO A 4 17.76 -47.10 24.06
C PRO A 4 16.98 -46.47 22.90
N LYS A 5 15.97 -45.66 23.21
CA LYS A 5 15.29 -44.84 22.22
C LYS A 5 16.34 -43.91 21.62
N GLU A 6 16.57 -43.98 20.31
CA GLU A 6 17.41 -43.01 19.60
C GLU A 6 16.76 -41.65 19.69
N ILE A 7 17.29 -40.82 20.60
CA ILE A 7 16.85 -39.43 20.81
C ILE A 7 17.34 -38.52 19.68
N PHE A 8 18.20 -38.99 18.79
CA PHE A 8 18.85 -38.24 17.71
C PHE A 8 18.49 -38.72 16.31
N LEU A 9 17.27 -39.24 16.11
CA LEU A 9 16.79 -39.32 14.74
C LEU A 9 16.70 -37.88 14.21
N PRO A 10 17.31 -37.56 13.02
CA PRO A 10 17.11 -36.27 12.40
C PRO A 10 15.59 -36.08 12.30
N CYS A 11 15.12 -34.91 12.74
CA CYS A 11 13.74 -34.54 12.46
C CYS A 11 13.48 -34.83 10.99
N LEU A 12 12.45 -35.61 10.71
CA LEU A 12 11.90 -35.74 9.36
C LEU A 12 11.94 -34.34 8.74
N ASP A 13 12.44 -34.23 7.51
CA ASP A 13 12.57 -32.99 6.80
C ASP A 13 11.31 -32.16 7.05
N LYS A 14 11.42 -31.14 7.91
CA LYS A 14 10.31 -30.24 8.14
C LYS A 14 10.18 -29.52 6.82
N GLU A 15 9.08 -29.74 6.12
CA GLU A 15 8.73 -28.90 4.98
C GLU A 15 8.84 -27.45 5.45
N ILE A 16 9.75 -26.72 4.82
CA ILE A 16 9.92 -25.31 5.11
C ILE A 16 8.62 -24.65 4.72
N GLY A 17 7.91 -24.06 5.68
CA GLY A 17 6.64 -23.39 5.43
C GLY A 17 6.81 -22.29 4.40
N ALA A 18 5.82 -22.09 3.54
CA ALA A 18 5.82 -21.01 2.57
C ALA A 18 5.51 -19.65 3.25
N VAL A 19 6.11 -18.58 2.75
CA VAL A 19 5.74 -17.20 3.15
C VAL A 19 4.34 -16.90 2.63
N HIS A 20 3.51 -16.27 3.47
CA HIS A 20 2.16 -15.89 3.08
C HIS A 20 2.20 -14.97 1.84
N PRO A 21 1.32 -15.17 0.81
CA PRO A 21 1.33 -14.42 -0.44
C PRO A 21 1.39 -12.90 -0.29
N ILE A 22 0.62 -12.33 0.63
CA ILE A 22 0.63 -10.89 0.93
C ILE A 22 2.01 -10.44 1.42
N ASN A 23 2.64 -11.19 2.31
CA ASN A 23 3.98 -10.87 2.80
C ASN A 23 5.03 -10.98 1.70
N GLN A 24 4.92 -11.99 0.83
CA GLN A 24 5.82 -12.14 -0.30
C GLN A 24 5.73 -10.94 -1.24
N VAL A 25 4.52 -10.54 -1.63
CA VAL A 25 4.30 -9.35 -2.48
C VAL A 25 4.80 -8.09 -1.80
N LYS A 26 4.52 -7.92 -0.50
CA LYS A 26 5.03 -6.79 0.28
C LYS A 26 6.56 -6.72 0.26
N PHE A 27 7.25 -7.83 0.49
CA PHE A 27 8.71 -7.87 0.47
C PHE A 27 9.28 -7.59 -0.93
N ASP A 28 8.68 -8.15 -1.97
CA ASP A 28 9.09 -7.91 -3.36
C ASP A 28 8.96 -6.41 -3.71
N LEU A 29 7.83 -5.78 -3.33
CA LEU A 29 7.61 -4.34 -3.52
C LEU A 29 8.60 -3.48 -2.74
N ILE A 30 8.83 -3.76 -1.47
CA ILE A 30 9.80 -3.04 -0.65
C ILE A 30 11.19 -3.15 -1.27
N LYS A 31 11.62 -4.35 -1.65
CA LYS A 31 12.92 -4.59 -2.30
C LYS A 31 13.05 -3.80 -3.61
N LEU A 32 12.00 -3.78 -4.42
CA LEU A 32 11.97 -3.02 -5.65
C LEU A 32 12.09 -1.51 -5.38
N LEU A 33 11.25 -0.97 -4.49
CA LEU A 33 11.22 0.47 -4.22
C LEU A 33 12.49 0.96 -3.52
N THR A 34 13.07 0.16 -2.62
CA THR A 34 14.37 0.48 -2.04
C THR A 34 15.51 0.46 -3.07
N SER A 35 15.43 -0.38 -4.12
CA SER A 35 16.38 -0.35 -5.22
C SER A 35 16.30 0.94 -6.07
N PHE A 36 15.17 1.63 -6.04
CA PHE A 36 14.97 2.96 -6.64
C PHE A 36 15.37 4.11 -5.71
N GLY A 37 15.87 3.81 -4.51
CA GLY A 37 16.32 4.81 -3.55
C GLY A 37 15.28 5.26 -2.53
N PHE A 38 14.13 4.59 -2.45
CA PHE A 38 13.14 4.87 -1.40
C PHE A 38 13.59 4.31 -0.05
N GLU A 39 13.44 5.09 0.99
CA GLU A 39 13.57 4.67 2.39
C GLU A 39 12.24 4.10 2.89
N VAL A 40 12.28 3.06 3.72
CA VAL A 40 11.06 2.52 4.33
C VAL A 40 10.75 3.27 5.61
N ALA A 41 9.55 3.80 5.72
CA ALA A 41 9.05 4.47 6.91
C ALA A 41 7.83 3.75 7.47
N GLU A 42 7.75 3.64 8.79
CA GLU A 42 6.62 3.04 9.50
C GLU A 42 5.93 4.08 10.39
N GLY A 43 4.68 3.87 10.70
CA GLY A 43 3.90 4.73 11.57
C GLY A 43 2.73 3.99 12.23
N PRO A 44 2.05 4.63 13.19
CA PRO A 44 1.00 4.01 13.97
C PRO A 44 -0.24 3.68 13.12
N GLU A 45 -0.96 2.64 13.49
CA GLU A 45 -2.24 2.27 12.87
C GLU A 45 -3.41 3.14 13.40
N ILE A 46 -3.28 3.66 14.62
CA ILE A 46 -4.24 4.61 15.20
C ILE A 46 -3.69 6.02 15.05
N GLU A 47 -4.39 6.82 14.26
CA GLU A 47 -3.97 8.18 13.90
C GLU A 47 -4.96 9.25 14.38
N SER A 48 -4.49 10.50 14.45
CA SER A 48 -5.38 11.64 14.58
C SER A 48 -6.09 11.95 13.26
N GLU A 49 -7.27 12.56 13.33
CA GLU A 49 -7.96 13.09 12.15
C GLU A 49 -7.10 14.10 11.40
N GLU A 50 -6.32 14.89 12.12
CA GLU A 50 -5.40 15.87 11.56
C GLU A 50 -4.43 15.21 10.56
N PHE A 51 -3.73 14.16 10.96
CA PHE A 51 -2.76 13.46 10.11
C PHE A 51 -3.44 12.62 9.01
N ASN A 52 -4.57 11.99 9.35
CA ASN A 52 -5.26 11.12 8.40
C ASN A 52 -6.04 11.90 7.33
N PHE A 53 -6.41 13.15 7.61
CA PHE A 53 -7.27 13.93 6.73
C PHE A 53 -6.80 15.38 6.51
N ASP A 54 -6.66 16.20 7.57
CA ASP A 54 -6.48 17.65 7.43
C ASP A 54 -5.17 17.99 6.72
N MET A 55 -4.08 17.42 7.16
CA MET A 55 -2.75 17.60 6.56
C MET A 55 -2.69 17.16 5.10
N LEU A 56 -3.55 16.23 4.70
CA LEU A 56 -3.67 15.69 3.34
C LEU A 56 -4.71 16.42 2.49
N ASN A 57 -5.14 17.62 2.90
CA ASN A 57 -6.12 18.42 2.16
C ASN A 57 -7.47 17.72 1.94
N ILE A 58 -7.84 16.75 2.78
CA ILE A 58 -9.15 16.09 2.73
C ILE A 58 -10.16 16.97 3.49
N PRO A 59 -11.17 17.56 2.81
CA PRO A 59 -12.08 18.52 3.45
C PRO A 59 -13.01 17.83 4.46
N LEU A 60 -13.56 18.61 5.41
CA LEU A 60 -14.48 18.10 6.43
C LEU A 60 -15.74 17.43 5.86
N THR A 61 -16.15 17.87 4.67
CA THR A 61 -17.34 17.34 3.96
C THR A 61 -17.04 16.12 3.08
N HIS A 62 -15.81 15.62 3.10
CA HIS A 62 -15.43 14.47 2.27
C HIS A 62 -16.06 13.18 2.81
N PRO A 63 -16.69 12.33 1.95
CA PRO A 63 -17.34 11.09 2.37
C PRO A 63 -16.44 10.18 3.21
N ALA A 64 -15.16 10.06 2.87
CA ALA A 64 -14.20 9.24 3.63
C ALA A 64 -14.07 9.62 5.12
N ARG A 65 -14.57 10.80 5.55
CA ARG A 65 -14.64 11.18 6.97
C ARG A 65 -15.93 10.72 7.65
N GLU A 66 -16.88 10.18 6.91
CA GLU A 66 -18.12 9.73 7.50
C GLU A 66 -17.90 8.46 8.35
N MET A 67 -18.75 8.32 9.36
CA MET A 67 -18.71 7.14 10.24
C MET A 67 -19.05 5.84 9.50
N HIS A 68 -19.58 5.95 8.29
CA HIS A 68 -19.86 4.78 7.44
C HIS A 68 -18.60 4.21 6.82
N ASP A 69 -17.58 5.04 6.55
CA ASP A 69 -16.37 4.64 5.81
C ASP A 69 -15.14 4.50 6.72
N THR A 70 -15.11 5.20 7.87
CA THR A 70 -13.96 5.25 8.77
C THR A 70 -14.27 4.66 10.15
N PHE A 71 -13.33 3.88 10.69
CA PHE A 71 -13.37 3.41 12.08
C PHE A 71 -12.82 4.47 13.02
N TYR A 72 -13.70 5.12 13.77
CA TYR A 72 -13.35 6.07 14.80
C TYR A 72 -13.10 5.35 16.13
N VAL A 73 -12.08 5.81 16.85
CA VAL A 73 -11.72 5.35 18.21
C VAL A 73 -11.61 6.57 19.14
N ASP A 74 -11.67 6.33 20.45
CA ASP A 74 -11.43 7.36 21.46
C ASP A 74 -12.28 8.64 21.27
N GLY A 75 -13.61 8.50 21.26
CA GLY A 75 -14.53 9.63 21.21
C GLY A 75 -14.48 10.45 19.92
N LYS A 76 -14.10 9.85 18.80
CA LYS A 76 -13.98 10.42 17.45
C LYS A 76 -12.78 11.35 17.23
N LYS A 77 -11.81 11.36 18.14
CA LYS A 77 -10.58 12.15 17.96
C LYS A 77 -9.47 11.39 17.22
N LYS A 78 -9.58 10.08 17.20
CA LYS A 78 -8.64 9.18 16.55
C LYS A 78 -9.37 8.23 15.63
N VAL A 79 -8.67 7.76 14.62
CA VAL A 79 -9.18 6.81 13.61
C VAL A 79 -8.20 5.64 13.45
N LEU A 80 -8.71 4.48 13.06
CA LEU A 80 -7.87 3.51 12.39
C LEU A 80 -7.56 4.08 11.00
N ARG A 81 -6.27 4.24 10.68
CA ARG A 81 -5.84 4.91 9.44
C ARG A 81 -6.49 4.27 8.21
N THR A 82 -7.01 5.10 7.32
CA THR A 82 -7.69 4.68 6.10
C THR A 82 -6.75 4.46 4.92
N HIS A 83 -5.52 4.90 5.07
CA HIS A 83 -4.39 4.79 4.13
C HIS A 83 -3.08 4.98 4.91
N THR A 84 -1.93 4.74 4.28
CA THR A 84 -0.63 4.90 4.95
C THR A 84 -0.02 6.30 4.77
N SER A 85 -0.70 7.22 4.08
CA SER A 85 -0.25 8.62 3.84
C SER A 85 0.05 9.43 5.12
N PRO A 86 -0.56 9.18 6.31
CA PRO A 86 -0.13 9.84 7.54
C PRO A 86 1.36 9.69 7.85
N VAL A 87 1.97 8.56 7.44
CA VAL A 87 3.42 8.35 7.59
C VAL A 87 4.20 9.31 6.71
N GLN A 88 3.72 9.56 5.48
CA GLN A 88 4.33 10.56 4.59
C GLN A 88 4.30 11.97 5.20
N VAL A 89 3.18 12.34 5.84
CA VAL A 89 3.07 13.62 6.57
C VAL A 89 4.15 13.70 7.66
N ARG A 90 4.35 12.65 8.46
CA ARG A 90 5.39 12.59 9.49
C ARG A 90 6.78 12.77 8.89
N CYS A 91 7.10 12.06 7.82
CA CYS A 91 8.38 12.18 7.13
C CYS A 91 8.61 13.61 6.60
N MET A 92 7.57 14.25 6.02
CA MET A 92 7.64 15.63 5.55
C MET A 92 7.83 16.65 6.67
N LEU A 93 7.22 16.42 7.83
CA LEU A 93 7.39 17.30 9.00
C LEU A 93 8.80 17.19 9.60
N GLU A 94 9.41 16.01 9.56
CA GLU A 94 10.77 15.77 10.07
C GLU A 94 11.85 16.23 9.08
N ARG A 95 11.65 16.03 7.77
CA ARG A 95 12.63 16.36 6.73
C ARG A 95 12.02 17.39 5.75
N LYS A 96 12.59 18.59 5.71
CA LYS A 96 12.09 19.73 4.92
C LYS A 96 12.73 19.87 3.53
N GLY A 97 13.41 18.85 3.03
CA GLY A 97 14.13 18.86 1.76
C GLY A 97 13.80 17.65 0.88
N PRO A 98 14.68 17.32 -0.08
CA PRO A 98 14.50 16.16 -0.93
C PRO A 98 14.34 14.88 -0.11
N MET A 99 13.39 14.03 -0.50
CA MET A 99 13.09 12.78 0.19
C MET A 99 12.40 11.78 -0.73
N ALA A 100 12.61 10.50 -0.43
CA ALA A 100 11.92 9.39 -1.07
C ALA A 100 11.55 8.35 0.00
N PHE A 101 10.27 8.23 0.35
CA PHE A 101 9.79 7.29 1.36
C PHE A 101 8.70 6.39 0.83
N VAL A 102 8.70 5.15 1.29
CA VAL A 102 7.58 4.21 1.14
C VAL A 102 7.09 3.75 2.49
N SER A 103 5.79 3.65 2.63
CA SER A 103 5.10 3.29 3.87
C SER A 103 4.23 2.06 3.65
N PRO A 104 4.74 0.85 3.91
CA PRO A 104 3.92 -0.36 3.92
C PRO A 104 3.14 -0.47 5.22
N GLY A 105 1.88 -0.90 5.16
CA GLY A 105 1.13 -1.12 6.39
C GLY A 105 -0.31 -1.52 6.19
N LYS A 106 -0.93 -1.91 7.31
CA LYS A 106 -2.37 -2.19 7.38
C LYS A 106 -3.15 -0.89 7.37
N VAL A 107 -4.28 -0.92 6.70
CA VAL A 107 -5.25 0.18 6.62
C VAL A 107 -6.65 -0.36 6.82
N TYR A 108 -7.59 0.51 7.18
CA TYR A 108 -8.90 0.11 7.67
C TYR A 108 -9.99 0.97 7.04
N ARG A 109 -10.99 0.31 6.44
CA ARG A 109 -12.19 0.96 5.89
C ARG A 109 -13.40 0.11 6.22
N LYS A 110 -14.56 0.72 6.36
CA LYS A 110 -15.80 -0.01 6.67
C LYS A 110 -16.45 -0.66 5.44
N ASP A 111 -15.65 -0.99 4.45
CA ASP A 111 -16.08 -1.73 3.27
C ASP A 111 -15.91 -3.23 3.54
N ASP A 112 -16.95 -4.00 3.27
CA ASP A 112 -16.92 -5.47 3.38
C ASP A 112 -17.79 -6.08 2.30
N ASP A 113 -17.17 -6.39 1.16
CA ASP A 113 -17.82 -7.06 0.02
C ASP A 113 -16.89 -8.09 -0.64
N ALA A 114 -17.26 -8.60 -1.80
CA ALA A 114 -16.46 -9.61 -2.51
C ALA A 114 -15.08 -9.09 -2.99
N THR A 115 -14.91 -7.76 -3.04
CA THR A 115 -13.73 -7.08 -3.57
C THR A 115 -13.03 -6.18 -2.54
N HIS A 116 -13.63 -6.00 -1.37
CA HIS A 116 -13.13 -5.14 -0.29
C HIS A 116 -13.16 -5.86 1.05
N LEU A 117 -12.14 -5.58 1.86
CA LEU A 117 -12.03 -6.07 3.24
C LEU A 117 -11.94 -4.89 4.21
N PRO A 118 -12.49 -5.04 5.43
CA PRO A 118 -12.39 -3.99 6.46
C PRO A 118 -10.95 -3.67 6.87
N MET A 119 -10.04 -4.60 6.71
CA MET A 119 -8.61 -4.45 6.88
C MET A 119 -7.89 -5.03 5.68
N PHE A 120 -7.00 -4.25 5.09
CA PHE A 120 -6.13 -4.67 3.99
C PHE A 120 -4.77 -3.98 4.09
N HIS A 121 -3.84 -4.33 3.19
CA HIS A 121 -2.50 -3.77 3.21
C HIS A 121 -2.29 -2.82 2.03
N GLN A 122 -1.69 -1.69 2.32
CA GLN A 122 -1.21 -0.74 1.32
C GLN A 122 0.29 -0.55 1.42
N ILE A 123 0.89 -0.18 0.31
CA ILE A 123 2.19 0.46 0.27
C ILE A 123 2.05 1.77 -0.50
N GLU A 124 2.37 2.87 0.15
CA GLU A 124 2.30 4.19 -0.45
C GLU A 124 3.69 4.81 -0.48
N GLY A 125 4.00 5.52 -1.56
CA GLY A 125 5.27 6.20 -1.73
C GLY A 125 5.09 7.68 -1.97
N ILE A 126 6.06 8.46 -1.48
CA ILE A 126 6.23 9.88 -1.77
C ILE A 126 7.67 10.14 -2.20
N PHE A 127 7.83 10.93 -3.24
CA PHE A 127 9.13 11.43 -3.69
C PHE A 127 9.03 12.95 -3.85
N ILE A 128 9.90 13.69 -3.17
CA ILE A 128 9.96 15.15 -3.19
C ILE A 128 11.36 15.56 -3.62
N ASP A 129 11.44 16.41 -4.62
CA ASP A 129 12.70 17.01 -5.09
C ASP A 129 12.41 18.30 -5.86
N GLU A 130 13.44 18.95 -6.39
CA GLU A 130 13.31 20.04 -7.34
C GLU A 130 12.81 19.49 -8.69
N ASP A 131 11.93 20.25 -9.36
CA ASP A 131 11.43 19.96 -10.73
C ASP A 131 10.77 18.58 -10.94
N VAL A 132 10.12 18.01 -9.92
CA VAL A 132 9.37 16.76 -10.06
C VAL A 132 8.17 16.96 -10.99
N SER A 133 8.03 16.08 -11.97
CA SER A 133 6.99 16.16 -13.00
C SER A 133 6.14 14.90 -13.10
N PHE A 134 5.00 15.02 -13.79
CA PHE A 134 4.16 13.86 -14.09
C PHE A 134 4.86 12.84 -15.01
N ALA A 135 5.86 13.26 -15.79
CA ALA A 135 6.68 12.36 -16.59
C ALA A 135 7.55 11.44 -15.70
N HIS A 136 8.15 12.00 -14.64
CA HIS A 136 8.89 11.22 -13.64
C HIS A 136 7.97 10.20 -12.93
N LEU A 137 6.75 10.61 -12.59
CA LEU A 137 5.75 9.71 -12.02
C LEU A 137 5.42 8.56 -12.97
N LYS A 138 5.16 8.86 -14.24
CA LYS A 138 4.86 7.81 -15.23
C LYS A 138 6.00 6.82 -15.41
N ASP A 139 7.23 7.30 -15.50
CA ASP A 139 8.42 6.43 -15.61
C ASP A 139 8.55 5.50 -14.40
N LEU A 140 8.40 6.04 -13.19
CA LEU A 140 8.42 5.24 -11.96
C LEU A 140 7.32 4.17 -11.97
N ILE A 141 6.09 4.54 -12.29
CA ILE A 141 4.95 3.61 -12.32
C ILE A 141 5.13 2.53 -13.38
N TYR A 142 5.62 2.87 -14.59
CA TYR A 142 5.94 1.86 -15.60
C TYR A 142 6.99 0.86 -15.11
N LYS A 143 8.04 1.34 -14.45
CA LYS A 143 9.08 0.46 -13.86
C LYS A 143 8.51 -0.47 -12.80
N ILE A 144 7.61 0.04 -11.94
CA ILE A 144 6.90 -0.78 -10.96
C ILE A 144 6.06 -1.86 -11.65
N CYS A 145 5.23 -1.47 -12.63
CA CYS A 145 4.36 -2.40 -13.34
C CYS A 145 5.16 -3.49 -14.08
N TYR A 146 6.21 -3.11 -14.78
CA TYR A 146 7.06 -4.07 -15.51
C TYR A 146 7.78 -5.04 -14.56
N SER A 147 8.24 -4.56 -13.42
CA SER A 147 8.89 -5.41 -12.43
C SER A 147 7.92 -6.40 -11.76
N LEU A 148 6.66 -6.02 -11.62
CA LEU A 148 5.63 -6.87 -10.99
C LEU A 148 5.03 -7.88 -11.97
N PHE A 149 4.79 -7.48 -13.21
CA PHE A 149 3.95 -8.22 -14.16
C PHE A 149 4.65 -8.56 -15.48
N GLY A 150 5.91 -8.13 -15.64
CA GLY A 150 6.72 -8.35 -16.84
C GLY A 150 6.68 -7.20 -17.85
N GLU A 151 7.67 -7.18 -18.76
CA GLU A 151 7.90 -6.09 -19.73
C GLU A 151 6.77 -5.91 -20.75
N GLU A 152 6.04 -6.98 -21.07
CA GLU A 152 4.91 -6.97 -22.00
C GLU A 152 3.61 -6.42 -21.39
N THR A 153 3.66 -5.99 -20.12
CA THR A 153 2.48 -5.50 -19.38
C THR A 153 1.94 -4.21 -20.00
N LYS A 154 0.71 -4.25 -20.47
CA LYS A 154 0.02 -3.05 -20.95
C LYS A 154 -0.57 -2.30 -19.78
N THR A 155 -0.21 -1.03 -19.66
CA THR A 155 -0.69 -0.13 -18.63
C THR A 155 -1.40 1.06 -19.26
N ARG A 156 -2.42 1.59 -18.57
CA ARG A 156 -3.06 2.86 -18.95
C ARG A 156 -3.25 3.73 -17.73
N PHE A 157 -3.09 5.03 -17.92
CA PHE A 157 -3.39 6.05 -16.93
C PHE A 157 -4.77 6.63 -17.24
N ARG A 158 -5.66 6.62 -16.24
CA ARG A 158 -6.97 7.28 -16.31
C ARG A 158 -6.94 8.52 -15.40
N PRO A 159 -7.41 9.69 -15.85
CA PRO A 159 -7.61 10.82 -14.95
C PRO A 159 -8.48 10.44 -13.76
N SER A 160 -8.09 10.89 -12.58
CA SER A 160 -8.83 10.69 -11.33
C SER A 160 -8.72 11.93 -10.45
N PHE A 161 -9.37 11.93 -9.33
CA PHE A 161 -9.33 13.00 -8.37
C PHE A 161 -9.05 12.47 -6.96
N PHE A 162 -7.95 12.96 -6.37
CA PHE A 162 -7.64 12.77 -4.96
C PHE A 162 -7.34 14.14 -4.34
N PRO A 163 -7.85 14.47 -3.14
CA PRO A 163 -7.65 15.78 -2.52
C PRO A 163 -6.18 16.15 -2.31
N PHE A 164 -5.33 15.13 -2.12
CA PHE A 164 -3.90 15.27 -1.81
C PHE A 164 -2.97 15.27 -3.03
N THR A 165 -3.50 15.09 -4.25
CA THR A 165 -2.71 15.14 -5.50
C THR A 165 -3.42 15.93 -6.59
N GLU A 166 -2.64 16.64 -7.45
CA GLU A 166 -3.15 17.40 -8.60
C GLU A 166 -2.01 17.62 -9.62
N PRO A 167 -2.07 17.07 -10.85
CA PRO A 167 -3.08 16.12 -11.32
C PRO A 167 -2.99 14.75 -10.66
N SER A 168 -4.14 14.05 -10.64
CA SER A 168 -4.28 12.69 -10.13
C SER A 168 -4.60 11.72 -11.25
N ALA A 169 -4.16 10.47 -11.11
CA ALA A 169 -4.49 9.39 -12.02
C ALA A 169 -4.66 8.06 -11.28
N GLU A 170 -5.49 7.22 -11.83
CA GLU A 170 -5.53 5.79 -11.54
C GLU A 170 -4.82 5.03 -12.65
N VAL A 171 -4.17 3.94 -12.30
CA VAL A 171 -3.41 3.11 -13.24
C VAL A 171 -3.99 1.72 -13.28
N ASP A 172 -4.36 1.31 -14.49
CA ASP A 172 -4.84 -0.03 -14.77
C ASP A 172 -3.77 -0.82 -15.51
N VAL A 173 -3.74 -2.12 -15.27
CA VAL A 173 -3.02 -3.12 -16.08
C VAL A 173 -4.00 -4.01 -16.81
N LEU A 174 -3.62 -4.41 -18.04
CA LEU A 174 -4.38 -5.39 -18.81
C LEU A 174 -3.98 -6.79 -18.36
N PHE A 175 -4.95 -7.50 -17.76
CA PHE A 175 -4.80 -8.89 -17.34
C PHE A 175 -5.80 -9.76 -18.11
N GLY A 176 -5.29 -10.62 -18.99
CA GLY A 176 -6.14 -11.27 -19.99
C GLY A 176 -6.81 -10.22 -20.88
N ASP A 177 -8.13 -10.21 -20.91
CA ASP A 177 -8.93 -9.24 -21.68
C ASP A 177 -9.54 -8.12 -20.82
N GLN A 178 -9.16 -8.03 -19.52
CA GLN A 178 -9.75 -7.07 -18.60
C GLN A 178 -8.73 -6.06 -18.09
N TRP A 179 -9.15 -4.81 -17.98
CA TRP A 179 -8.40 -3.76 -17.33
C TRP A 179 -8.68 -3.77 -15.84
N LEU A 180 -7.64 -3.94 -15.04
CA LEU A 180 -7.74 -3.96 -13.58
C LEU A 180 -6.95 -2.81 -13.00
N GLU A 181 -7.61 -1.99 -12.19
CA GLU A 181 -6.97 -0.93 -11.43
C GLU A 181 -6.05 -1.51 -10.36
N ILE A 182 -4.81 -1.05 -10.32
CA ILE A 182 -3.79 -1.52 -9.38
C ILE A 182 -3.30 -0.45 -8.42
N LEU A 183 -3.35 0.83 -8.81
CA LEU A 183 -2.85 1.92 -7.98
C LEU A 183 -3.47 3.27 -8.34
N GLY A 184 -3.48 4.16 -7.34
CA GLY A 184 -3.67 5.60 -7.52
C GLY A 184 -2.35 6.35 -7.42
N CYS A 185 -2.21 7.44 -8.17
CA CYS A 185 -0.99 8.26 -8.14
C CYS A 185 -1.27 9.71 -8.55
N GLY A 186 -0.31 10.60 -8.32
CA GLY A 186 -0.43 11.99 -8.76
C GLY A 186 0.76 12.85 -8.34
N ILE A 187 0.73 14.10 -8.77
CA ILE A 187 1.64 15.12 -8.26
C ILE A 187 1.05 15.63 -6.93
N VAL A 188 1.89 15.70 -5.91
CA VAL A 188 1.46 16.11 -4.56
C VAL A 188 0.90 17.52 -4.63
N ASN A 189 -0.33 17.69 -4.10
CA ASN A 189 -0.97 19.01 -4.07
C ASN A 189 -0.12 19.99 -3.25
N PRO A 190 0.17 21.20 -3.78
CA PRO A 190 0.95 22.20 -3.06
C PRO A 190 0.42 22.52 -1.66
N LYS A 191 -0.89 22.38 -1.42
CA LYS A 191 -1.46 22.56 -0.07
C LYS A 191 -0.94 21.54 0.93
N VAL A 192 -0.75 20.28 0.51
CA VAL A 192 -0.18 19.22 1.37
C VAL A 192 1.27 19.56 1.72
N LEU A 193 2.07 19.98 0.74
CA LEU A 193 3.44 20.42 0.98
C LEU A 193 3.49 21.62 1.93
N ASN A 194 2.64 22.62 1.72
CA ASN A 194 2.53 23.79 2.59
C ASN A 194 2.08 23.42 4.01
N ASN A 195 1.11 22.50 4.17
CA ASN A 195 0.70 21.99 5.48
C ASN A 195 1.87 21.34 6.24
N CYS A 196 2.79 20.73 5.50
CA CYS A 196 4.01 20.13 6.04
C CYS A 196 5.21 21.11 6.05
N GLU A 197 5.01 22.42 5.81
CA GLU A 197 6.05 23.48 5.81
C GLU A 197 7.17 23.24 4.79
N ILE A 198 6.89 22.59 3.68
CA ILE A 198 7.82 22.41 2.55
C ILE A 198 7.68 23.59 1.59
N ASP A 199 8.80 24.17 1.19
CA ASP A 199 8.83 25.30 0.26
C ASP A 199 8.41 24.88 -1.16
N THR A 200 7.16 25.18 -1.51
CA THR A 200 6.55 24.84 -2.81
C THR A 200 7.08 25.68 -3.99
N LYS A 201 7.91 26.70 -3.73
CA LYS A 201 8.62 27.44 -4.78
C LYS A 201 9.87 26.69 -5.24
N LYS A 202 10.40 25.84 -4.38
CA LYS A 202 11.62 25.06 -4.62
C LYS A 202 11.33 23.59 -4.91
N TYR A 203 10.38 23.03 -4.21
CA TYR A 203 10.11 21.58 -4.23
C TYR A 203 8.73 21.26 -4.78
N SER A 204 8.66 20.21 -5.52
CA SER A 204 7.44 19.51 -5.91
C SER A 204 7.55 18.03 -5.56
N GLY A 205 6.47 17.30 -5.64
CA GLY A 205 6.49 15.88 -5.26
C GLY A 205 5.54 15.06 -6.10
N LEU A 206 5.81 13.77 -6.16
CA LEU A 206 4.90 12.77 -6.66
C LEU A 206 4.53 11.79 -5.54
N ALA A 207 3.33 11.22 -5.61
CA ALA A 207 2.86 10.19 -4.69
C ALA A 207 2.12 9.09 -5.44
N PHE A 208 2.16 7.88 -4.86
CA PHE A 208 1.43 6.72 -5.37
C PHE A 208 1.04 5.80 -4.22
N GLY A 209 -0.03 5.01 -4.44
CA GLY A 209 -0.49 4.04 -3.46
C GLY A 209 -1.04 2.78 -4.12
N LEU A 210 -0.57 1.61 -3.67
CA LEU A 210 -0.95 0.29 -4.18
C LEU A 210 -1.60 -0.55 -3.07
N GLY A 211 -2.68 -1.26 -3.44
CA GLY A 211 -3.25 -2.31 -2.60
C GLY A 211 -2.49 -3.63 -2.79
N ILE A 212 -1.90 -4.16 -1.72
CA ILE A 212 -1.04 -5.36 -1.80
C ILE A 212 -1.86 -6.60 -2.13
N GLU A 213 -3.07 -6.72 -1.58
CA GLU A 213 -4.00 -7.83 -1.85
C GLU A 213 -4.35 -7.92 -3.33
N ARG A 214 -4.63 -6.78 -3.97
CA ARG A 214 -4.98 -6.76 -5.40
C ARG A 214 -3.83 -7.22 -6.29
N ILE A 215 -2.60 -6.81 -5.95
CA ILE A 215 -1.39 -7.30 -6.63
C ILE A 215 -1.19 -8.80 -6.39
N ALA A 216 -1.42 -9.28 -5.16
CA ALA A 216 -1.33 -10.69 -4.84
C ALA A 216 -2.37 -11.50 -5.62
N MET A 217 -3.61 -11.03 -5.71
CA MET A 217 -4.66 -11.67 -6.52
C MET A 217 -4.22 -11.84 -7.98
N LEU A 218 -3.66 -10.78 -8.58
CA LEU A 218 -3.17 -10.84 -9.95
C LEU A 218 -1.97 -11.79 -10.10
N LYS A 219 -0.99 -11.69 -9.20
CA LYS A 219 0.24 -12.49 -9.26
C LYS A 219 -0.01 -14.00 -9.09
N TYR A 220 -1.02 -14.35 -8.30
CA TYR A 220 -1.37 -15.75 -7.98
C TYR A 220 -2.65 -16.23 -8.67
N GLU A 221 -3.21 -15.44 -9.58
CA GLU A 221 -4.43 -15.76 -10.36
C GLU A 221 -5.64 -16.11 -9.47
N VAL A 222 -5.83 -15.38 -8.38
CA VAL A 222 -6.91 -15.58 -7.42
C VAL A 222 -8.01 -14.55 -7.63
N ASN A 223 -9.26 -14.98 -7.75
CA ASN A 223 -10.40 -14.12 -8.05
C ASN A 223 -11.13 -13.57 -6.81
N ASP A 224 -10.82 -14.05 -5.62
CA ASP A 224 -11.46 -13.64 -4.37
C ASP A 224 -10.39 -13.09 -3.41
N ILE A 225 -10.56 -11.82 -2.99
CA ILE A 225 -9.63 -11.15 -2.10
C ILE A 225 -9.47 -11.89 -0.75
N ARG A 226 -10.54 -12.56 -0.31
CA ARG A 226 -10.53 -13.35 0.93
C ARG A 226 -9.57 -14.53 0.84
N ALA A 227 -9.38 -15.10 -0.35
CA ALA A 227 -8.48 -16.24 -0.58
C ALA A 227 -7.00 -15.87 -0.41
N VAL A 228 -6.62 -14.60 -0.62
CA VAL A 228 -5.25 -14.13 -0.35
C VAL A 228 -5.08 -13.54 1.04
N SER A 229 -6.17 -13.27 1.76
CA SER A 229 -6.13 -12.59 3.06
C SER A 229 -6.32 -13.52 4.25
N TYR A 230 -7.10 -14.60 4.11
CA TYR A 230 -7.42 -15.52 5.19
C TYR A 230 -6.59 -16.80 5.15
N THR A 231 -5.79 -17.02 6.18
CA THR A 231 -4.91 -18.20 6.29
C THR A 231 -5.66 -19.52 6.47
N HIS A 232 -6.90 -19.52 6.96
CA HIS A 232 -7.69 -20.73 7.15
C HIS A 232 -8.12 -21.41 5.84
N LEU A 233 -8.06 -20.71 4.71
CA LEU A 233 -8.27 -21.31 3.40
C LEU A 233 -7.15 -22.29 3.01
N THR A 234 -6.04 -22.26 3.73
CA THR A 234 -4.92 -23.18 3.57
C THR A 234 -4.92 -24.32 4.58
N LEU A 235 -5.97 -24.45 5.39
CA LEU A 235 -6.22 -25.58 6.27
C LEU A 235 -7.27 -26.51 5.67
N PRO A 236 -7.04 -27.12 4.52
CA PRO A 236 -7.94 -28.13 4.03
C PRO A 236 -7.64 -29.41 4.76
N THR A 237 -8.62 -29.95 5.42
CA THR A 237 -8.72 -31.40 5.43
C THR A 237 -7.73 -32.22 6.27
N ILE A 238 -7.12 -31.68 7.30
CA ILE A 238 -6.37 -32.51 8.25
C ILE A 238 -7.30 -33.19 9.28
N CYS A 239 -8.59 -32.90 9.25
CA CYS A 239 -9.56 -33.44 10.19
C CYS A 239 -10.58 -34.39 9.55
N SER A 240 -10.17 -35.16 8.56
CA SER A 240 -10.98 -36.30 8.09
C SER A 240 -10.21 -37.59 8.27
N VAL A 241 -10.06 -37.99 9.53
CA VAL A 241 -9.92 -39.41 9.96
C VAL A 241 -10.75 -39.58 11.20
#